data_23116bce71be8b9a9416ef67154a97ba
#
_entry.id   23116bce71be8b9a9416ef67154a97ba
#
_cell.length_a   1.000
_cell.length_b   1.000
_cell.length_c   1.000
_cell.angle_alpha   90.00
_cell.angle_beta   90.00
_cell.angle_gamma   90.00
#
_symmetry.space_group_name_H-M   'P 1'
#
loop_
_entity.id
_entity.type
_entity.pdbx_description
1 polymer ?
#
loop_
_entity_poly.entity_id
_entity_poly.type
_entity_poly.pdbx_seq_one_letter_code
_entity_poly.pdbx_strand_id
1 'polypeptide(L)'
;MKTVKLPQGTLSIDANEFLIIDDKKNEPQYKAVSDFVGGMVEVVQFPNGDLLLLNEEGKLMGLPVNEKASKLWSETFTKDKYAFGHDDFVVGPAILIKKDALNTWAN
;
A
#
# COMPACT_ATOMS: atom_id res chain seq x y z
N MET A 1 14.71 8.93 1.44
CA MET A 1 13.97 8.81 0.17
C MET A 1 14.05 7.40 -0.35
N LYS A 2 12.95 6.83 -0.73
CA LYS A 2 12.92 5.48 -1.30
C LYS A 2 12.60 5.52 -2.79
N THR A 3 13.04 4.49 -3.50
CA THR A 3 12.69 4.33 -4.91
C THR A 3 11.86 3.08 -5.10
N VAL A 4 10.99 3.10 -6.10
CA VAL A 4 10.21 1.94 -6.50
C VAL A 4 10.30 1.77 -8.01
N LYS A 5 10.54 0.53 -8.46
CA LYS A 5 10.60 0.22 -9.88
C LYS A 5 9.21 -0.12 -10.39
N LEU A 6 8.74 0.67 -11.34
CA LEU A 6 7.45 0.46 -11.99
C LEU A 6 7.70 0.12 -13.45
N PRO A 7 6.73 -0.53 -14.14
CA PRO A 7 6.88 -0.84 -15.56
C PRO A 7 7.20 0.36 -16.44
N GLN A 8 6.71 1.55 -16.07
CA GLN A 8 6.93 2.77 -16.86
C GLN A 8 8.10 3.62 -16.35
N GLY A 9 8.85 3.15 -15.35
CA GLY A 9 10.02 3.85 -14.87
C GLY A 9 10.13 3.87 -13.36
N THR A 10 11.29 4.27 -12.87
CA THR A 10 11.57 4.32 -11.44
C THR A 10 11.09 5.65 -10.86
N LEU A 11 10.36 5.59 -9.74
CA LEU A 11 9.93 6.77 -9.01
C LEU A 11 10.69 6.90 -7.70
N SER A 12 10.98 8.14 -7.32
CA SER A 12 11.51 8.46 -5.99
C SER A 12 10.37 8.96 -5.13
N ILE A 13 10.23 8.36 -3.95
CA ILE A 13 9.14 8.64 -3.02
C ILE A 13 9.72 9.35 -1.80
N ASP A 14 9.02 10.38 -1.32
CA ASP A 14 9.47 11.17 -0.17
C ASP A 14 9.36 10.38 1.16
N ALA A 15 9.58 11.08 2.26
CA ALA A 15 9.60 10.47 3.59
C ALA A 15 8.27 9.83 3.99
N ASN A 16 7.17 10.22 3.38
CA ASN A 16 5.86 9.61 3.67
C ASN A 16 5.70 8.23 3.04
N GLU A 17 6.48 7.96 2.01
CA GLU A 17 6.61 6.63 1.41
C GLU A 17 5.25 5.98 1.08
N PHE A 18 4.33 6.78 0.52
CA PHE A 18 3.01 6.29 0.11
C PHE A 18 2.81 6.60 -1.37
N LEU A 19 2.58 5.54 -2.14
CA LEU A 19 2.43 5.61 -3.59
C LEU A 19 1.05 5.12 -3.99
N ILE A 20 0.38 5.86 -4.87
CA ILE A 20 -0.90 5.44 -5.42
C ILE A 20 -0.70 5.09 -6.90
N ILE A 21 -1.10 3.89 -7.28
CA ILE A 21 -1.05 3.41 -8.67
C ILE A 21 -2.47 3.43 -9.22
N ASP A 22 -2.70 4.24 -10.24
CA ASP A 22 -4.01 4.40 -10.87
C ASP A 22 -4.03 4.04 -12.35
N ASP A 23 -2.92 3.51 -12.89
CA ASP A 23 -2.79 3.11 -14.29
C ASP A 23 -2.36 1.65 -14.33
N LYS A 24 -3.18 0.82 -14.99
CA LYS A 24 -2.91 -0.62 -15.13
C LYS A 24 -1.54 -0.89 -15.76
N LYS A 25 -1.09 -0.03 -16.67
CA LYS A 25 0.21 -0.17 -17.31
C LYS A 25 1.37 0.02 -16.32
N ASN A 26 1.08 0.58 -15.17
CA ASN A 26 2.10 0.87 -14.16
C ASN A 26 1.95 0.01 -12.90
N GLU A 27 1.20 -1.07 -12.98
CA GLU A 27 1.04 -1.98 -11.85
C GLU A 27 2.39 -2.62 -11.51
N PRO A 28 2.88 -2.48 -10.27
CA PRO A 28 4.21 -2.99 -9.91
C PRO A 28 4.22 -4.51 -9.78
N GLN A 29 5.36 -5.12 -10.08
CA GLN A 29 5.58 -6.54 -9.85
C GLN A 29 5.86 -6.81 -8.37
N TYR A 30 5.66 -8.04 -7.93
CA TYR A 30 5.85 -8.43 -6.54
C TYR A 30 7.22 -8.02 -6.00
N LYS A 31 8.29 -8.31 -6.75
CA LYS A 31 9.63 -8.00 -6.28
C LYS A 31 9.82 -6.50 -6.03
N ALA A 32 9.28 -5.67 -6.91
CA ALA A 32 9.38 -4.22 -6.74
C ALA A 32 8.65 -3.77 -5.48
N VAL A 33 7.47 -4.33 -5.21
CA VAL A 33 6.70 -4.02 -4.00
C VAL A 33 7.45 -4.50 -2.77
N SER A 34 7.93 -5.74 -2.78
CA SER A 34 8.68 -6.32 -1.66
C SER A 34 9.93 -5.49 -1.34
N ASP A 35 10.68 -5.07 -2.36
CA ASP A 35 11.85 -4.22 -2.15
C ASP A 35 11.45 -2.87 -1.56
N PHE A 36 10.33 -2.28 -2.02
CA PHE A 36 9.86 -0.99 -1.55
C PHE A 36 9.40 -1.06 -0.09
N VAL A 37 8.59 -2.05 0.26
CA VAL A 37 8.07 -2.18 1.63
C VAL A 37 9.10 -2.77 2.59
N GLY A 38 10.16 -3.39 2.06
CA GLY A 38 11.28 -3.88 2.87
C GLY A 38 11.10 -5.29 3.41
N GLY A 39 10.28 -6.11 2.77
CA GLY A 39 10.06 -7.49 3.22
C GLY A 39 8.86 -8.14 2.58
N MET A 40 8.29 -9.11 3.27
CA MET A 40 7.10 -9.80 2.77
C MET A 40 5.92 -8.84 2.70
N VAL A 41 5.13 -8.99 1.64
CA VAL A 41 4.02 -8.07 1.35
C VAL A 41 2.73 -8.60 1.96
N GLU A 42 2.08 -7.75 2.73
CA GLU A 42 0.70 -7.98 3.17
C GLU A 42 -0.23 -7.26 2.22
N VAL A 43 -1.29 -7.94 1.79
CA VAL A 43 -2.29 -7.37 0.88
C VAL A 43 -3.57 -7.16 1.67
N VAL A 44 -4.04 -5.91 1.72
CA VAL A 44 -5.30 -5.56 2.38
C VAL A 44 -6.28 -5.11 1.30
N GLN A 45 -7.38 -5.82 1.17
CA GLN A 45 -8.41 -5.47 0.22
C GLN A 45 -9.37 -4.46 0.84
N PHE A 46 -9.51 -3.31 0.18
CA PHE A 46 -10.47 -2.30 0.61
C PHE A 46 -11.88 -2.63 0.10
N PRO A 47 -12.92 -2.16 0.80
CA PRO A 47 -14.30 -2.44 0.37
C PRO A 47 -14.62 -1.98 -1.05
N ASN A 48 -13.95 -0.91 -1.52
CA ASN A 48 -14.16 -0.40 -2.88
C ASN A 48 -13.41 -1.17 -3.96
N GLY A 49 -12.63 -2.19 -3.58
CA GLY A 49 -11.86 -3.01 -4.52
C GLY A 49 -10.40 -2.60 -4.70
N ASP A 50 -9.98 -1.49 -4.11
CA ASP A 50 -8.56 -1.11 -4.11
C ASP A 50 -7.76 -2.08 -3.25
N LEU A 51 -6.47 -2.25 -3.55
CA LEU A 51 -5.58 -3.05 -2.72
C LEU A 51 -4.50 -2.17 -2.09
N LEU A 52 -4.32 -2.31 -0.78
CA LEU A 52 -3.21 -1.68 -0.07
C LEU A 52 -2.13 -2.72 0.19
N LEU A 53 -0.90 -2.42 -0.22
CA LEU A 53 0.25 -3.30 -0.09
C LEU A 53 1.21 -2.69 0.93
N LEU A 54 1.60 -3.47 1.93
CA LEU A 54 2.47 -3.00 3.00
C LEU A 54 3.35 -4.13 3.51
N ASN A 55 4.28 -3.80 4.42
CA ASN A 55 5.15 -4.81 5.02
C ASN A 55 4.36 -5.63 6.04
N GLU A 56 4.32 -6.95 5.84
CA GLU A 56 3.57 -7.86 6.71
C GLU A 56 4.04 -7.79 8.17
N GLU A 57 5.33 -7.53 8.40
CA GLU A 57 5.92 -7.50 9.73
C GLU A 57 6.27 -6.09 10.19
N GLY A 58 5.69 -5.07 9.54
CA GLY A 58 6.07 -3.68 9.82
C GLY A 58 5.96 -3.28 11.28
N LYS A 59 4.89 -3.68 11.96
CA LYS A 59 4.71 -3.34 13.38
C LYS A 59 5.72 -4.05 14.26
N LEU A 60 6.03 -5.31 13.95
CA LEU A 60 7.04 -6.06 14.67
C LEU A 60 8.44 -5.47 14.48
N MET A 61 8.70 -4.91 13.31
CA MET A 61 9.97 -4.26 12.99
C MET A 61 10.08 -2.86 13.57
N GLY A 62 9.01 -2.33 14.15
CA GLY A 62 8.99 -0.98 14.68
C GLY A 62 9.06 0.11 13.61
N LEU A 63 8.53 -0.14 12.43
CA LEU A 63 8.53 0.86 11.37
C LEU A 63 7.66 2.07 11.77
N PRO A 64 8.03 3.27 11.34
CA PRO A 64 7.27 4.47 11.70
C PRO A 64 5.88 4.47 11.08
N VAL A 65 4.95 5.15 11.75
CA VAL A 65 3.58 5.28 11.25
C VAL A 65 3.60 6.00 9.90
N ASN A 66 2.88 5.44 8.94
CA ASN A 66 2.65 6.07 7.65
C ASN A 66 1.37 6.88 7.74
N GLU A 67 1.50 8.18 7.93
CA GLU A 67 0.34 9.04 8.21
C GLU A 67 -0.63 9.09 7.05
N LYS A 68 -0.13 9.20 5.81
CA LYS A 68 -0.99 9.28 4.63
C LYS A 68 -1.78 8.00 4.42
N ALA A 69 -1.11 6.85 4.53
CA ALA A 69 -1.77 5.57 4.36
C ALA A 69 -2.73 5.29 5.51
N SER A 70 -2.36 5.68 6.74
CA SER A 70 -3.23 5.50 7.91
C SER A 70 -4.48 6.35 7.81
N LYS A 71 -4.35 7.57 7.30
CA LYS A 71 -5.51 8.44 7.08
C LYS A 71 -6.47 7.82 6.08
N LEU A 72 -5.95 7.30 4.99
CA LEU A 72 -6.77 6.62 3.97
C LEU A 72 -7.45 5.40 4.57
N TRP A 73 -6.73 4.61 5.34
CA TRP A 73 -7.28 3.46 6.04
C TRP A 73 -8.45 3.87 6.92
N SER A 74 -8.25 4.87 7.77
CA SER A 74 -9.27 5.37 8.67
C SER A 74 -10.51 5.85 7.92
N GLU A 75 -10.31 6.66 6.87
CA GLU A 75 -11.42 7.17 6.06
C GLU A 75 -12.19 6.05 5.36
N THR A 76 -11.48 5.01 4.94
CA THR A 76 -12.09 3.91 4.19
C THR A 76 -12.93 3.02 5.10
N PHE A 77 -12.42 2.71 6.30
CA PHE A 77 -13.07 1.74 7.19
C PHE A 77 -14.04 2.37 8.20
N THR A 78 -13.98 3.67 8.43
CA THR A 78 -14.93 4.32 9.35
C THR A 78 -16.35 4.39 8.81
N LYS A 79 -16.53 4.28 7.50
CA LYS A 79 -17.87 4.27 6.90
C LYS A 79 -18.66 3.03 7.27
N ASP A 80 -17.95 1.96 7.64
CA ASP A 80 -18.55 0.73 8.13
C ASP A 80 -17.98 0.47 9.53
N LYS A 81 -18.75 0.86 10.53
CA LYS A 81 -18.31 0.73 11.93
C LYS A 81 -18.11 -0.71 12.37
N TYR A 82 -18.57 -1.66 11.57
CA TYR A 82 -18.37 -3.08 11.86
C TYR A 82 -17.20 -3.65 11.08
N ALA A 83 -16.55 -2.86 10.24
CA ALA A 83 -15.42 -3.34 9.46
C ALA A 83 -14.25 -3.65 10.38
N PHE A 84 -13.64 -4.80 10.16
CA PHE A 84 -12.46 -5.23 10.91
C PHE A 84 -11.32 -4.26 10.64
N GLY A 85 -10.68 -3.78 11.70
CA GLY A 85 -9.47 -2.98 11.58
C GLY A 85 -9.68 -1.49 11.37
N HIS A 86 -10.93 -0.97 11.56
CA HIS A 86 -11.17 0.47 11.35
C HIS A 86 -10.36 1.35 12.33
N ASP A 87 -9.96 0.81 13.49
CA ASP A 87 -9.14 1.52 14.48
C ASP A 87 -7.64 1.30 14.27
N ASP A 88 -7.27 0.54 13.25
CA ASP A 88 -5.88 0.20 13.01
C ASP A 88 -5.16 1.31 12.24
N PHE A 89 -3.87 1.15 12.07
CA PHE A 89 -3.04 2.13 11.38
C PHE A 89 -1.97 1.41 10.56
N VAL A 90 -1.40 2.12 9.59
CA VAL A 90 -0.38 1.60 8.69
C VAL A 90 0.98 2.09 9.11
N VAL A 91 1.97 1.20 9.13
CA VAL A 91 3.36 1.56 9.40
C VAL A 91 4.23 1.18 8.21
N GLY A 92 5.28 1.97 7.98
CA GLY A 92 6.22 1.74 6.91
C GLY A 92 5.71 2.16 5.53
N PRO A 93 6.53 1.93 4.50
CA PRO A 93 6.14 2.27 3.13
C PRO A 93 4.92 1.49 2.68
N ALA A 94 4.06 2.11 1.88
CA ALA A 94 2.83 1.47 1.42
C ALA A 94 2.52 1.88 -0.02
N ILE A 95 1.88 0.96 -0.75
CA ILE A 95 1.41 1.21 -2.11
C ILE A 95 -0.07 0.89 -2.17
N LEU A 96 -0.86 1.83 -2.69
CA LEU A 96 -2.27 1.59 -2.98
C LEU A 96 -2.42 1.39 -4.47
N ILE A 97 -2.95 0.23 -4.88
CA ILE A 97 -3.28 -0.01 -6.29
C ILE A 97 -4.78 0.19 -6.42
N LYS A 98 -5.17 1.18 -7.20
CA LYS A 98 -6.59 1.45 -7.44
C LYS A 98 -7.21 0.29 -8.19
N LYS A 99 -8.49 0.04 -7.92
CA LYS A 99 -9.23 -1.07 -8.53
C LYS A 99 -9.02 -1.17 -10.04
N ASP A 100 -9.09 -0.04 -10.74
CA ASP A 100 -9.00 -0.03 -12.21
C ASP A 100 -7.57 -0.25 -12.71
N ALA A 101 -6.58 -0.20 -11.82
CA ALA A 101 -5.18 -0.47 -12.16
C ALA A 101 -4.77 -1.92 -11.87
N LEU A 102 -5.67 -2.71 -11.29
CA LEU A 102 -5.36 -4.09 -10.93
C LEU A 102 -5.34 -5.00 -12.15
N ASN A 103 -4.36 -5.90 -12.19
CA ASN A 103 -4.24 -6.95 -13.19
C ASN A 103 -3.72 -8.22 -12.51
N THR A 104 -2.40 -8.34 -12.31
CA THR A 104 -1.80 -9.51 -11.67
C THR A 104 -2.14 -9.60 -10.19
N TRP A 105 -2.21 -8.46 -9.50
CA TRP A 105 -2.52 -8.45 -8.07
C TRP A 105 -3.97 -8.81 -7.76
N ALA A 106 -4.85 -8.79 -8.76
CA ALA A 106 -6.27 -9.10 -8.56
C ALA A 106 -6.53 -10.60 -8.36
N ASN A 107 -5.56 -11.44 -8.60
CA ASN A 107 -5.73 -12.91 -8.51
C ASN A 107 -5.17 -13.46 -7.21
#